data_abb0461bdfa4d72151ff31c5cc68fa34
#
_entry.id   abb0461bdfa4d72151ff31c5cc68fa34
#
_cell.length_a   1.000
_cell.length_b   1.000
_cell.length_c   1.000
_cell.angle_alpha   90.00
_cell.angle_beta   90.00
_cell.angle_gamma   90.00
#
_symmetry.space_group_name_H-M   'P 1'
#
loop_
_entity.id
_entity.type
_entity.pdbx_description
1 polymer ?
#
loop_
_entity_poly.entity_id
_entity_poly.type
_entity_poly.pdbx_seq_one_letter_code
_entity_poly.pdbx_strand_id
1 'polypeptide(L)'
;LSGSQDEKSYKADIEMNTFDTGSSDYDIIDKPAVDASIKKLGKNKLSIKANSYVTLSIPCDRCLEPVDTRVDYTVDEVVDFNDNASEEEAKEEKDYIDGYNLDVDKLVFGEILISMPGKTLCKEDCKGICLICGANLNKGECGCDRNILDPRMSVFKDILKNFKEV
;
A
#
# COMPACT_ATOMS: atom_id res chain seq x y z
N LEU A 1 20.09 -36.40 -18.97
CA LEU A 1 19.07 -35.95 -19.90
C LEU A 1 18.52 -34.63 -19.39
N SER A 2 19.15 -33.53 -19.77
CA SER A 2 18.83 -32.18 -19.36
C SER A 2 17.55 -31.73 -20.05
N GLY A 3 16.44 -31.69 -19.34
CA GLY A 3 15.28 -30.90 -19.75
C GLY A 3 15.65 -29.43 -19.55
N SER A 4 15.84 -28.69 -20.63
CA SER A 4 15.97 -27.25 -20.58
C SER A 4 14.68 -26.71 -19.96
N GLN A 5 14.77 -26.21 -18.74
CA GLN A 5 13.72 -25.42 -18.13
C GLN A 5 13.72 -24.10 -18.90
N ASP A 6 12.77 -23.93 -19.81
CA ASP A 6 12.63 -22.68 -20.56
C ASP A 6 12.14 -21.58 -19.61
N GLU A 7 13.12 -20.86 -19.07
CA GLU A 7 12.90 -19.61 -18.34
C GLU A 7 12.99 -18.46 -19.33
N LYS A 8 11.98 -17.60 -19.40
CA LYS A 8 11.90 -16.45 -20.27
C LYS A 8 11.65 -15.21 -19.45
N SER A 9 12.42 -14.17 -19.73
CA SER A 9 12.23 -12.86 -19.12
C SER A 9 11.46 -11.94 -20.05
N TYR A 10 10.50 -11.24 -19.50
CA TYR A 10 9.65 -10.26 -20.18
C TYR A 10 9.72 -8.93 -19.45
N LYS A 11 9.72 -7.85 -20.22
CA LYS A 11 9.53 -6.50 -19.66
C LYS A 11 8.11 -6.05 -19.95
N ALA A 12 7.42 -5.61 -18.94
CA ALA A 12 6.09 -5.06 -19.06
C ALA A 12 6.00 -3.73 -18.32
N ASP A 13 5.35 -2.77 -18.94
CA ASP A 13 5.09 -1.48 -18.32
C ASP A 13 3.80 -1.56 -17.51
N ILE A 14 3.77 -0.89 -16.37
CA ILE A 14 2.55 -0.71 -15.57
C ILE A 14 1.75 0.42 -16.22
N GLU A 15 0.51 0.19 -16.59
CA GLU A 15 -0.34 1.18 -17.24
C GLU A 15 -1.08 2.07 -16.24
N MET A 16 -1.41 1.54 -15.04
CA MET A 16 -2.10 2.30 -14.00
C MET A 16 -1.32 3.57 -13.61
N ASN A 17 -2.02 4.70 -13.47
CA ASN A 17 -1.44 5.99 -13.03
C ASN A 17 -1.89 6.37 -11.62
N THR A 18 -2.94 5.74 -11.12
CA THR A 18 -3.51 5.94 -9.80
C THR A 18 -3.67 4.58 -9.13
N PHE A 19 -3.34 4.51 -7.86
CA PHE A 19 -3.49 3.30 -7.05
C PHE A 19 -4.68 3.47 -6.11
N ASP A 20 -5.81 2.82 -6.46
CA ASP A 20 -7.07 2.84 -5.70
C ASP A 20 -7.10 1.66 -4.70
N THR A 21 -7.12 1.96 -3.42
CA THR A 21 -7.24 0.96 -2.34
C THR A 21 -8.70 0.67 -1.95
N GLY A 22 -9.68 1.24 -2.65
CA GLY A 22 -11.10 1.19 -2.29
C GLY A 22 -11.49 2.16 -1.16
N SER A 23 -10.52 2.66 -0.40
CA SER A 23 -10.71 3.67 0.64
C SER A 23 -10.01 5.00 0.34
N SER A 24 -8.98 4.96 -0.48
CA SER A 24 -8.16 6.12 -0.84
C SER A 24 -7.46 5.89 -2.18
N ASP A 25 -7.34 6.95 -2.95
CA ASP A 25 -6.61 6.98 -4.21
C ASP A 25 -5.26 7.66 -4.02
N TYR A 26 -4.19 7.06 -4.53
CA TYR A 26 -2.84 7.58 -4.48
C TYR A 26 -2.28 7.76 -5.88
N ASP A 27 -1.71 8.92 -6.17
CA ASP A 27 -1.03 9.15 -7.44
C ASP A 27 0.28 8.35 -7.49
N ILE A 28 0.52 7.67 -8.63
CA ILE A 28 1.78 6.99 -8.89
C ILE A 28 2.75 7.99 -9.50
N ILE A 29 3.81 8.32 -8.77
CA ILE A 29 4.83 9.30 -9.16
C ILE A 29 5.91 8.67 -10.03
N ASP A 30 6.29 7.43 -9.73
CA ASP A 30 7.31 6.68 -10.47
C ASP A 30 6.95 5.19 -10.49
N LYS A 31 7.13 4.58 -11.66
CA LYS A 31 6.83 3.18 -11.91
C LYS A 31 7.76 2.64 -13.01
N PRO A 32 8.86 2.00 -12.68
CA PRO A 32 9.72 1.37 -13.66
C PRO A 32 9.02 0.16 -14.30
N ALA A 33 9.45 -0.20 -15.51
CA ALA A 33 9.01 -1.44 -16.15
C ALA A 33 9.32 -2.65 -15.26
N VAL A 34 8.39 -3.59 -15.21
CA VAL A 34 8.51 -4.83 -14.42
C VAL A 34 9.27 -5.86 -15.22
N ASP A 35 10.41 -6.32 -14.71
CA ASP A 35 11.14 -7.45 -15.25
C ASP A 35 10.58 -8.75 -14.67
N ALA A 36 9.71 -9.43 -15.42
CA ALA A 36 9.10 -10.70 -15.01
C ALA A 36 9.84 -11.89 -15.63
N SER A 37 10.23 -12.85 -14.80
CA SER A 37 10.76 -14.15 -15.20
C SER A 37 9.66 -15.19 -15.13
N ILE A 38 9.36 -15.82 -16.26
CA ILE A 38 8.35 -16.89 -16.36
C ILE A 38 9.07 -18.20 -16.65
N LYS A 39 8.84 -19.17 -15.76
CA LYS A 39 9.42 -20.51 -15.85
C LYS A 39 8.35 -21.57 -15.92
N LYS A 40 8.48 -22.47 -16.89
CA LYS A 40 7.60 -23.63 -17.01
C LYS A 40 8.02 -24.72 -16.02
N LEU A 41 7.15 -25.05 -15.06
CA LEU A 41 7.37 -26.10 -14.05
C LEU A 41 6.82 -27.48 -14.48
N GLY A 42 5.93 -27.51 -15.47
CA GLY A 42 5.29 -28.75 -15.95
C GLY A 42 4.41 -28.51 -17.17
N LYS A 43 3.54 -29.47 -17.52
CA LYS A 43 2.69 -29.32 -18.69
C LYS A 43 1.73 -28.13 -18.57
N ASN A 44 1.19 -27.92 -17.35
CA ASN A 44 0.17 -26.90 -17.08
C ASN A 44 0.51 -26.03 -15.87
N LYS A 45 1.81 -25.93 -15.49
CA LYS A 45 2.26 -25.12 -14.37
C LYS A 45 3.29 -24.11 -14.82
N LEU A 46 3.07 -22.86 -14.43
CA LEU A 46 4.02 -21.76 -14.64
C LEU A 46 4.40 -21.13 -13.29
N SER A 47 5.67 -20.75 -13.15
CA SER A 47 6.12 -19.89 -12.06
C SER A 47 6.39 -18.52 -12.64
N ILE A 48 5.86 -17.48 -12.00
CA ILE A 48 6.03 -16.07 -12.37
C ILE A 48 6.78 -15.40 -11.22
N LYS A 49 7.93 -14.82 -11.51
CA LYS A 49 8.72 -14.08 -10.52
C LYS A 49 9.06 -12.72 -11.06
N ALA A 50 8.84 -11.69 -10.24
CA ALA A 50 9.24 -10.34 -10.57
C ALA A 50 9.60 -9.57 -9.30
N ASN A 51 10.52 -8.60 -9.43
CA ASN A 51 10.84 -7.66 -8.37
C ASN A 51 10.85 -6.27 -8.98
N SER A 52 10.12 -5.35 -8.38
CA SER A 52 10.09 -3.97 -8.81
C SER A 52 9.66 -3.05 -7.66
N TYR A 53 9.40 -1.80 -7.95
CA TYR A 53 8.86 -0.84 -7.00
C TYR A 53 7.90 0.13 -7.69
N VAL A 54 7.10 0.80 -6.89
CA VAL A 54 6.37 2.00 -7.29
C VAL A 54 6.60 3.09 -6.27
N THR A 55 6.52 4.35 -6.69
CA THR A 55 6.53 5.49 -5.78
C THR A 55 5.15 6.10 -5.76
N LEU A 56 4.50 6.07 -4.60
CA LEU A 56 3.16 6.59 -4.37
C LEU A 56 3.22 7.91 -3.61
N SER A 57 2.37 8.85 -3.97
CA SER A 57 2.16 10.07 -3.19
C SER A 57 1.14 9.80 -2.08
N ILE A 58 1.64 9.42 -0.90
CA ILE A 58 0.80 9.07 0.25
C ILE A 58 0.76 10.24 1.23
N PRO A 59 -0.42 10.71 1.69
CA PRO A 59 -0.49 11.76 2.68
C PRO A 59 0.10 11.32 4.01
N CYS A 60 0.87 12.21 4.65
CA CYS A 60 1.40 11.99 5.98
C CYS A 60 0.26 11.79 7.00
N ASP A 61 0.29 10.72 7.80
CA ASP A 61 -0.75 10.37 8.77
C ASP A 61 -0.96 11.42 9.87
N ARG A 62 -0.02 12.39 10.02
CA ARG A 62 -0.12 13.42 11.03
C ARG A 62 -0.47 14.81 10.48
N CYS A 63 0.12 15.20 9.36
CA CYS A 63 -0.02 16.57 8.85
C CYS A 63 -0.68 16.66 7.47
N LEU A 64 -1.01 15.52 6.86
CA LEU A 64 -1.69 15.38 5.56
C LEU A 64 -0.90 15.95 4.36
N GLU A 65 0.35 16.35 4.56
CA GLU A 65 1.21 16.74 3.45
C GLU A 65 1.59 15.50 2.63
N PRO A 66 1.62 15.59 1.29
CA PRO A 66 2.00 14.46 0.45
C PRO A 66 3.45 14.04 0.70
N VAL A 67 3.69 12.74 0.72
CA VAL A 67 5.00 12.12 0.92
C VAL A 67 5.22 11.11 -0.19
N ASP A 68 6.27 11.31 -0.98
CA ASP A 68 6.68 10.35 -1.99
C ASP A 68 7.23 9.10 -1.29
N THR A 69 6.44 8.04 -1.30
CA THR A 69 6.71 6.81 -0.58
C THR A 69 7.00 5.70 -1.57
N ARG A 70 8.23 5.18 -1.52
CA ARG A 70 8.61 4.03 -2.34
C ARG A 70 8.10 2.75 -1.68
N VAL A 71 7.42 1.95 -2.50
CA VAL A 71 6.88 0.63 -2.14
C VAL A 71 7.58 -0.41 -3.01
N ASP A 72 8.50 -1.16 -2.45
CA ASP A 72 9.14 -2.29 -3.12
C ASP A 72 8.24 -3.52 -2.99
N TYR A 73 8.03 -4.24 -4.09
CA TYR A 73 7.19 -5.43 -4.11
C TYR A 73 7.86 -6.59 -4.84
N THR A 74 7.44 -7.80 -4.50
CA THR A 74 7.95 -9.04 -5.08
C THR A 74 6.78 -9.92 -5.46
N VAL A 75 6.74 -10.33 -6.72
CA VAL A 75 5.82 -11.33 -7.24
C VAL A 75 6.52 -12.70 -7.19
N ASP A 76 5.92 -13.69 -6.57
CA ASP A 76 6.37 -15.09 -6.59
C ASP A 76 5.13 -16.01 -6.65
N GLU A 77 4.58 -16.13 -7.84
CA GLU A 77 3.34 -16.84 -8.10
C GLU A 77 3.56 -18.15 -8.85
N VAL A 78 2.79 -19.18 -8.49
CA VAL A 78 2.70 -20.44 -9.23
C VAL A 78 1.30 -20.64 -9.74
N VAL A 79 1.14 -20.58 -11.05
CA VAL A 79 -0.12 -20.79 -11.74
C VAL A 79 -0.24 -22.23 -12.18
N ASP A 80 -1.29 -22.92 -11.74
CA ASP A 80 -1.66 -24.26 -12.21
C ASP A 80 -2.95 -24.19 -13.05
N PHE A 81 -2.86 -24.54 -14.33
CA PHE A 81 -3.99 -24.54 -15.25
C PHE A 81 -4.83 -25.84 -15.17
N ASN A 82 -4.46 -26.79 -14.29
CA ASN A 82 -5.22 -28.05 -14.08
C ASN A 82 -6.14 -27.99 -12.84
N ASP A 83 -6.12 -26.90 -12.06
CA ASP A 83 -6.97 -26.81 -10.88
C ASP A 83 -8.45 -26.91 -11.28
N ASN A 84 -9.07 -28.04 -10.88
CA ASN A 84 -10.51 -28.28 -10.93
C ASN A 84 -11.24 -27.51 -9.80
N ALA A 85 -10.73 -26.39 -9.36
CA ALA A 85 -11.48 -25.47 -8.53
C ALA A 85 -12.75 -25.07 -9.31
N SER A 86 -13.88 -24.93 -8.65
CA SER A 86 -15.09 -24.46 -9.30
C SER A 86 -14.77 -23.20 -10.10
N GLU A 87 -15.29 -23.08 -11.34
CA GLU A 87 -14.92 -22.00 -12.26
C GLU A 87 -15.08 -20.59 -11.64
N GLU A 88 -15.87 -20.47 -10.58
CA GLU A 88 -16.10 -19.23 -9.83
C GLU A 88 -14.98 -18.95 -8.83
N GLU A 89 -14.51 -19.94 -8.04
CA GLU A 89 -13.41 -19.78 -7.08
C GLU A 89 -12.06 -19.57 -7.78
N ALA A 90 -11.82 -20.25 -8.90
CA ALA A 90 -10.61 -20.08 -9.71
C ALA A 90 -10.52 -18.70 -10.39
N LYS A 91 -11.66 -18.06 -10.68
CA LYS A 91 -11.70 -16.72 -11.27
C LYS A 91 -11.46 -15.60 -10.25
N GLU A 92 -11.90 -15.77 -9.00
CA GLU A 92 -11.68 -14.78 -7.94
C GLU A 92 -10.23 -14.77 -7.46
N GLU A 93 -9.53 -15.92 -7.43
CA GLU A 93 -8.13 -16.00 -6.99
C GLU A 93 -7.11 -15.58 -8.07
N LYS A 94 -7.46 -15.59 -9.36
CA LYS A 94 -6.51 -15.35 -10.47
C LYS A 94 -7.10 -14.45 -11.54
N ASP A 95 -7.70 -13.34 -11.14
CA ASP A 95 -8.33 -12.37 -12.04
C ASP A 95 -7.33 -11.66 -12.97
N TYR A 96 -6.00 -11.82 -12.69
CA TYR A 96 -4.90 -11.33 -13.51
C TYR A 96 -4.57 -12.23 -14.71
N ILE A 97 -5.27 -13.37 -14.88
CA ILE A 97 -5.08 -14.26 -16.04
C ILE A 97 -6.38 -14.37 -16.84
N ASP A 98 -6.33 -13.96 -18.11
CA ASP A 98 -7.39 -14.16 -19.08
C ASP A 98 -6.91 -15.02 -20.25
N GLY A 99 -7.24 -16.32 -20.19
CA GLY A 99 -6.79 -17.32 -21.15
C GLY A 99 -5.27 -17.44 -21.19
N TYR A 100 -4.62 -16.88 -22.22
CA TYR A 100 -3.15 -16.86 -22.39
C TYR A 100 -2.54 -15.49 -22.11
N ASN A 101 -3.35 -14.52 -21.70
CA ASN A 101 -2.89 -13.18 -21.39
C ASN A 101 -2.71 -13.02 -19.88
N LEU A 102 -1.59 -12.37 -19.50
CA LEU A 102 -1.30 -11.97 -18.14
C LEU A 102 -1.51 -10.46 -18.03
N ASP A 103 -2.45 -10.05 -17.19
CA ASP A 103 -2.66 -8.65 -16.82
C ASP A 103 -1.65 -8.28 -15.72
N VAL A 104 -0.63 -7.53 -16.10
CA VAL A 104 0.46 -7.18 -15.19
C VAL A 104 -0.01 -6.18 -14.12
N ASP A 105 -0.90 -5.26 -14.48
CA ASP A 105 -1.42 -4.26 -13.53
C ASP A 105 -2.17 -4.95 -12.39
N LYS A 106 -3.03 -5.91 -12.70
CA LYS A 106 -3.75 -6.68 -11.67
C LYS A 106 -2.82 -7.56 -10.84
N LEU A 107 -1.84 -8.20 -11.48
CA LEU A 107 -0.85 -9.05 -10.80
C LEU A 107 -0.05 -8.25 -9.76
N VAL A 108 0.45 -7.06 -10.13
CA VAL A 108 1.27 -6.25 -9.23
C VAL A 108 0.42 -5.48 -8.22
N PHE A 109 -0.85 -5.23 -8.50
CA PHE A 109 -1.75 -4.49 -7.62
C PHE A 109 -1.84 -5.11 -6.23
N GLY A 110 -2.07 -6.42 -6.16
CA GLY A 110 -2.15 -7.16 -4.90
C GLY A 110 -0.84 -7.09 -4.11
N GLU A 111 0.30 -7.24 -4.79
CA GLU A 111 1.62 -7.20 -4.17
C GLU A 111 1.99 -5.81 -3.66
N ILE A 112 1.64 -4.75 -4.40
CA ILE A 112 1.80 -3.36 -3.96
C ILE A 112 0.96 -3.13 -2.70
N LEU A 113 -0.32 -3.56 -2.70
CA LEU A 113 -1.24 -3.38 -1.57
C LEU A 113 -0.71 -4.03 -0.29
N ILE A 114 -0.20 -5.25 -0.38
CA ILE A 114 0.37 -5.99 0.76
C ILE A 114 1.67 -5.32 1.26
N SER A 115 2.46 -4.76 0.33
CA SER A 115 3.75 -4.14 0.63
C SER A 115 3.64 -2.69 1.11
N MET A 116 2.44 -2.09 1.09
CA MET A 116 2.23 -0.72 1.56
C MET A 116 2.60 -0.57 3.03
N PRO A 117 3.29 0.53 3.41
CA PRO A 117 3.62 0.77 4.80
C PRO A 117 2.35 1.06 5.62
N GLY A 118 2.24 0.45 6.80
CA GLY A 118 1.12 0.70 7.72
C GLY A 118 1.10 2.11 8.33
N LYS A 119 2.16 2.92 8.08
CA LYS A 119 2.27 4.29 8.54
C LYS A 119 3.20 5.11 7.65
N THR A 120 2.73 6.27 7.21
CA THR A 120 3.51 7.22 6.41
C THR A 120 3.69 8.54 7.16
N LEU A 121 4.93 8.98 7.33
CA LEU A 121 5.26 10.25 7.99
C LEU A 121 6.18 11.07 7.09
N CYS A 122 5.93 12.38 6.99
CA CYS A 122 6.83 13.29 6.28
C CYS A 122 8.19 13.43 6.97
N LYS A 123 8.22 13.24 8.31
CA LYS A 123 9.42 13.20 9.17
C LYS A 123 9.05 12.56 10.52
N GLU A 124 10.03 11.99 11.20
CA GLU A 124 9.82 11.30 12.48
C GLU A 124 9.20 12.19 13.57
N ASP A 125 9.66 13.44 13.65
CA ASP A 125 9.21 14.47 14.60
C ASP A 125 8.02 15.29 14.09
N CYS A 126 7.25 14.80 13.11
CA CYS A 126 6.11 15.51 12.57
C CYS A 126 5.12 15.89 13.67
N LYS A 127 4.83 17.19 13.80
CA LYS A 127 3.94 17.74 14.81
C LYS A 127 2.46 17.59 14.46
N GLY A 128 2.15 17.22 13.22
CA GLY A 128 0.80 17.04 12.74
C GLY A 128 0.05 18.33 12.47
N ILE A 129 -1.29 18.22 12.47
CA ILE A 129 -2.21 19.35 12.33
C ILE A 129 -2.81 19.73 13.70
N CYS A 130 -3.21 20.97 13.83
CA CYS A 130 -4.00 21.40 14.97
C CYS A 130 -5.42 20.84 14.88
N LEU A 131 -5.87 20.11 15.90
CA LEU A 131 -7.22 19.51 15.93
C LEU A 131 -8.35 20.54 16.02
N ILE A 132 -8.05 21.82 16.33
CA ILE A 132 -9.04 22.88 16.46
C ILE A 132 -9.22 23.62 15.14
N CYS A 133 -8.12 24.02 14.48
CA CYS A 133 -8.18 24.86 13.27
C CYS A 133 -7.58 24.22 12.01
N GLY A 134 -7.03 22.99 12.09
CA GLY A 134 -6.45 22.28 10.94
C GLY A 134 -5.07 22.80 10.49
N ALA A 135 -4.52 23.83 11.14
CA ALA A 135 -3.21 24.37 10.74
C ALA A 135 -2.09 23.34 10.90
N ASN A 136 -1.20 23.26 9.91
CA ASN A 136 -0.02 22.39 9.98
C ASN A 136 0.99 22.92 10.98
N LEU A 137 1.18 22.21 12.09
CA LEU A 137 2.04 22.61 13.21
C LEU A 137 3.53 22.50 12.90
N ASN A 138 3.91 21.89 11.78
CA ASN A 138 5.28 21.90 11.30
C ASN A 138 5.68 23.26 10.70
N LYS A 139 4.69 24.04 10.22
CA LYS A 139 4.89 25.36 9.60
C LYS A 139 4.85 26.52 10.60
N GLY A 140 4.35 26.27 11.81
CA GLY A 140 4.27 27.27 12.87
C GLY A 140 3.17 26.97 13.89
N GLU A 141 3.12 27.75 14.97
CA GLU A 141 2.07 27.65 15.98
C GLU A 141 0.84 28.44 15.55
N CYS A 142 -0.34 27.86 15.76
CA CYS A 142 -1.61 28.45 15.35
C CYS A 142 -2.27 29.35 16.43
N GLY A 143 -1.71 29.42 17.63
CA GLY A 143 -2.27 30.19 18.75
C GLY A 143 -3.56 29.61 19.39
N CYS A 144 -4.04 28.46 18.94
CA CYS A 144 -5.19 27.81 19.57
C CYS A 144 -4.83 27.24 20.94
N ASP A 145 -5.71 27.42 21.93
CA ASP A 145 -5.59 26.75 23.23
C ASP A 145 -5.93 25.25 23.08
N ARG A 146 -4.90 24.41 23.08
CA ARG A 146 -5.03 22.94 22.93
C ARG A 146 -5.29 22.24 24.25
N ASN A 147 -5.35 22.97 25.37
CA ASN A 147 -5.62 22.43 26.70
C ASN A 147 -7.14 22.32 27.01
N ILE A 148 -7.99 22.35 25.98
CA ILE A 148 -9.42 22.13 26.17
C ILE A 148 -9.60 20.67 26.58
N LEU A 149 -9.86 20.45 27.87
CA LEU A 149 -10.21 19.13 28.40
C LEU A 149 -11.54 18.65 27.76
N ASP A 150 -11.59 17.40 27.36
CA ASP A 150 -12.87 16.77 26.95
C ASP A 150 -13.95 17.08 28.02
N PRO A 151 -15.13 17.60 27.66
CA PRO A 151 -16.21 17.88 28.57
C PRO A 151 -16.58 16.69 29.47
N ARG A 152 -16.37 15.46 28.99
CA ARG A 152 -16.59 14.22 29.77
C ARG A 152 -15.60 14.07 30.93
N MET A 153 -14.42 14.73 30.82
CA MET A 153 -13.37 14.71 31.85
C MET A 153 -13.46 15.89 32.81
N SER A 154 -14.47 16.77 32.68
CA SER A 154 -14.64 17.94 33.52
C SER A 154 -14.78 17.57 35.04
N VAL A 155 -15.43 16.45 35.33
CA VAL A 155 -15.59 15.93 36.70
C VAL A 155 -14.22 15.63 37.34
N PHE A 156 -13.24 15.13 36.59
CA PHE A 156 -11.90 14.86 37.10
C PHE A 156 -11.14 16.16 37.44
N LYS A 157 -11.43 17.26 36.74
CA LYS A 157 -10.82 18.56 37.02
C LYS A 157 -11.28 19.10 38.38
N ASP A 158 -12.52 18.91 38.72
CA ASP A 158 -13.07 19.34 40.00
C ASP A 158 -12.53 18.49 41.17
N ILE A 159 -12.37 17.19 40.93
CA ILE A 159 -11.73 16.29 41.91
C ILE A 159 -10.27 16.69 42.15
N LEU A 160 -9.48 16.98 41.06
CA LEU A 160 -8.10 17.40 41.19
C LEU A 160 -7.91 18.76 41.87
N LYS A 161 -8.85 19.69 41.73
CA LYS A 161 -8.85 20.96 42.48
C LYS A 161 -9.02 20.71 43.99
N ASN A 162 -9.99 19.86 44.37
CA ASN A 162 -10.25 19.55 45.75
C ASN A 162 -9.10 18.80 46.45
N PHE A 163 -8.25 18.08 45.69
CA PHE A 163 -7.04 17.43 46.22
C PHE A 163 -5.85 18.38 46.43
N LYS A 164 -5.85 19.57 45.82
CA LYS A 164 -4.76 20.56 45.99
C LYS A 164 -4.99 21.54 47.11
N GLU A 165 -6.15 21.50 47.76
CA GLU A 165 -6.52 22.39 48.88
C GLU A 165 -6.40 21.70 50.25
N VAL A 166 -5.69 20.55 50.33
CA VAL A 166 -5.41 19.87 51.63
C VAL A 166 -3.93 19.89 51.92
#